data_20c2161b2385e0e4370f381404f6ca60
#
_entry.id   20c2161b2385e0e4370f381404f6ca60
#
_cell.length_a   1.000
_cell.length_b   1.000
_cell.length_c   1.000
_cell.angle_alpha   90.00
_cell.angle_beta   90.00
_cell.angle_gamma   90.00
#
_symmetry.space_group_name_H-M   'P 1'
#
loop_
_entity.id
_entity.type
_entity.pdbx_description
1 polymer ?
#
loop_
_entity_poly.entity_id
_entity_poly.type
_entity_poly.pdbx_seq_one_letter_code
_entity_poly.pdbx_strand_id
1 'polypeptide(L)'
;KGGVLTNRLDNSDTMHFEIVGEILANNDRYKKVTVDVSKDFHQNITIHGHTACIIHGHMAGGQGGSPAGKIMNWWKGQMAGNLEPGDASILISGHYHHFESIYQNRLWVQCPSLDMSDDFTARTGLWSEPGVLTMTINKDGWDNLKIL
;
A
#
# COMPACT_ATOMS: atom_id res chain seq x y z
N LYS A 1 -23.18 9.97 -7.64
CA LYS A 1 -22.34 9.24 -6.67
C LYS A 1 -22.12 7.85 -7.23
N GLY A 2 -20.95 7.61 -7.85
CA GLY A 2 -20.55 6.26 -8.24
C GLY A 2 -20.25 5.45 -6.98
N GLY A 3 -21.07 4.45 -6.68
CA GLY A 3 -20.77 3.46 -5.67
C GLY A 3 -19.67 2.53 -6.16
N VAL A 4 -19.02 1.83 -5.25
CA VAL A 4 -18.12 0.73 -5.58
C VAL A 4 -18.97 -0.35 -6.26
N LEU A 5 -18.71 -0.62 -7.54
CA LEU A 5 -19.45 -1.59 -8.34
C LEU A 5 -18.96 -3.03 -8.11
N THR A 6 -17.78 -3.18 -7.50
CA THR A 6 -17.15 -4.47 -7.24
C THR A 6 -16.77 -4.57 -5.76
N ASN A 7 -16.65 -5.78 -5.25
CA ASN A 7 -16.18 -6.04 -3.90
C ASN A 7 -14.71 -6.53 -3.91
N ARG A 8 -14.12 -6.72 -2.72
CA ARG A 8 -12.73 -7.17 -2.57
C ARG A 8 -12.43 -8.55 -3.16
N LEU A 9 -13.47 -9.37 -3.37
CA LEU A 9 -13.34 -10.74 -3.88
C LEU A 9 -13.66 -10.85 -5.37
N ASP A 10 -14.23 -9.80 -5.95
CA ASP A 10 -14.67 -9.76 -7.35
C ASP A 10 -14.33 -8.38 -7.93
N ASN A 11 -13.09 -8.23 -8.33
CA ASN A 11 -12.58 -7.03 -8.96
C ASN A 11 -11.48 -7.37 -9.99
N SER A 12 -11.30 -6.49 -10.96
CA SER A 12 -10.35 -6.70 -12.06
C SER A 12 -8.91 -6.90 -11.60
N ASP A 13 -8.49 -6.21 -10.54
CA ASP A 13 -7.10 -6.26 -10.07
C ASP A 13 -6.80 -7.65 -9.50
N THR A 14 -7.69 -8.18 -8.65
CA THR A 14 -7.57 -9.55 -8.11
C THR A 14 -7.47 -10.57 -9.23
N MET A 15 -8.38 -10.50 -10.22
CA MET A 15 -8.39 -11.40 -11.37
C MET A 15 -7.08 -11.34 -12.17
N HIS A 16 -6.55 -10.14 -12.43
CA HIS A 16 -5.29 -9.99 -13.18
C HIS A 16 -4.10 -10.60 -12.42
N PHE A 17 -3.99 -10.39 -11.12
CA PHE A 17 -2.91 -10.99 -10.33
C PHE A 17 -3.04 -12.51 -10.20
N GLU A 18 -4.25 -13.05 -10.11
CA GLU A 18 -4.47 -14.50 -10.15
C GLU A 18 -4.01 -15.09 -11.49
N ILE A 19 -4.37 -14.48 -12.61
CA ILE A 19 -3.90 -14.90 -13.96
C ILE A 19 -2.36 -14.85 -14.04
N VAL A 20 -1.73 -13.78 -13.56
CA VAL A 20 -0.26 -13.69 -13.52
C VAL A 20 0.32 -14.81 -12.68
N GLY A 21 -0.28 -15.12 -11.54
CA GLY A 21 0.14 -16.25 -10.68
C GLY A 21 0.09 -17.59 -11.43
N GLU A 22 -1.00 -17.86 -12.15
CA GLU A 22 -1.15 -19.08 -12.96
C GLU A 22 -0.11 -19.16 -14.09
N ILE A 23 0.14 -18.05 -14.80
CA ILE A 23 1.14 -17.99 -15.87
C ILE A 23 2.54 -18.30 -15.33
N LEU A 24 2.90 -17.71 -14.20
CA LEU A 24 4.22 -17.93 -13.58
C LEU A 24 4.35 -19.36 -13.04
N ALA A 25 3.32 -19.90 -12.40
CA ALA A 25 3.32 -21.27 -11.88
C ALA A 25 3.49 -22.35 -12.98
N ASN A 26 2.99 -22.07 -14.18
CA ASN A 26 3.11 -22.97 -15.34
C ASN A 26 4.42 -22.80 -16.13
N ASN A 27 5.36 -21.99 -15.67
CA ASN A 27 6.63 -21.74 -16.35
C ASN A 27 7.80 -22.19 -15.47
N ASP A 28 8.56 -23.17 -15.95
CA ASP A 28 9.71 -23.75 -15.22
C ASP A 28 10.75 -22.71 -14.77
N ARG A 29 10.92 -21.63 -15.52
CA ARG A 29 11.83 -20.54 -15.19
C ARG A 29 11.43 -19.84 -13.88
N TYR A 30 10.16 -19.83 -13.54
CA TYR A 30 9.59 -19.08 -12.41
C TYR A 30 9.10 -19.97 -11.26
N LYS A 31 9.50 -21.23 -11.19
CA LYS A 31 9.10 -22.19 -10.14
C LYS A 31 9.32 -21.70 -8.70
N LYS A 32 10.21 -20.71 -8.51
CA LYS A 32 10.50 -20.11 -7.18
C LYS A 32 9.74 -18.82 -6.92
N VAL A 33 8.88 -18.40 -7.84
CA VAL A 33 8.06 -17.19 -7.70
C VAL A 33 6.69 -17.59 -7.20
N THR A 34 6.25 -16.97 -6.13
CA THR A 34 4.89 -17.11 -5.60
C THR A 34 4.19 -15.77 -5.75
N VAL A 35 2.96 -15.80 -6.24
CA VAL A 35 2.07 -14.63 -6.25
C VAL A 35 1.03 -14.84 -5.18
N ASP A 36 1.04 -13.97 -4.18
CA ASP A 36 0.07 -13.95 -3.10
C ASP A 36 -0.92 -12.81 -3.34
N VAL A 37 -2.18 -13.15 -3.52
CA VAL A 37 -3.26 -12.18 -3.81
C VAL A 37 -4.13 -12.05 -2.58
N SER A 38 -3.99 -10.94 -1.86
CA SER A 38 -4.80 -10.67 -0.69
C SER A 38 -6.29 -10.56 -1.05
N LYS A 39 -7.13 -11.20 -0.26
CA LYS A 39 -8.60 -11.08 -0.33
C LYS A 39 -9.15 -9.99 0.61
N ASP A 40 -8.27 -9.28 1.29
CA ASP A 40 -8.59 -8.17 2.18
C ASP A 40 -8.14 -6.83 1.59
N PHE A 41 -8.55 -5.72 2.21
CA PHE A 41 -8.11 -4.38 1.82
C PHE A 41 -6.69 -4.06 2.25
N HIS A 42 -6.02 -5.01 2.89
CA HIS A 42 -4.63 -4.94 3.31
C HIS A 42 -3.92 -6.25 3.03
N GLN A 43 -2.61 -6.19 2.99
CA GLN A 43 -1.75 -7.36 2.96
C GLN A 43 -0.60 -7.17 3.94
N ASN A 44 -0.46 -8.09 4.88
CA ASN A 44 0.67 -8.14 5.77
C ASN A 44 1.74 -9.08 5.21
N ILE A 45 2.97 -8.58 5.16
CA ILE A 45 4.15 -9.39 4.81
C ILE A 45 5.18 -9.29 5.93
N THR A 46 5.80 -10.42 6.27
CA THR A 46 6.86 -10.43 7.30
C THR A 46 8.21 -10.64 6.64
N ILE A 47 9.12 -9.70 6.85
CA ILE A 47 10.48 -9.69 6.31
C ILE A 47 11.45 -9.55 7.47
N HIS A 48 12.31 -10.53 7.70
CA HIS A 48 13.30 -10.57 8.79
C HIS A 48 12.70 -10.28 10.18
N GLY A 49 11.46 -10.70 10.44
CA GLY A 49 10.78 -10.48 11.72
C GLY A 49 10.04 -9.14 11.83
N HIS A 50 10.12 -8.28 10.83
CA HIS A 50 9.35 -7.04 10.75
C HIS A 50 8.11 -7.24 9.88
N THR A 51 6.95 -6.88 10.38
CA THR A 51 5.71 -6.92 9.61
C THR A 51 5.49 -5.58 8.91
N ALA A 52 5.38 -5.63 7.60
CA ALA A 52 4.94 -4.52 6.76
C ALA A 52 3.49 -4.78 6.32
N CYS A 53 2.61 -3.81 6.56
CA CYS A 53 1.24 -3.81 6.07
C CYS A 53 1.14 -2.92 4.84
N ILE A 54 0.59 -3.44 3.77
CA ILE A 54 0.36 -2.72 2.51
C ILE A 54 -1.13 -2.47 2.36
N ILE A 55 -1.51 -1.23 2.07
CA ILE A 55 -2.89 -0.83 1.78
C ILE A 55 -2.94 0.08 0.55
N HIS A 56 -4.04 0.07 -0.18
CA HIS A 56 -4.24 1.10 -1.21
C HIS A 56 -4.42 2.49 -0.57
N GLY A 57 -5.15 2.61 0.52
CA GLY A 57 -5.34 3.86 1.26
C GLY A 57 -6.72 4.50 1.09
N HIS A 58 -7.50 4.16 0.06
CA HIS A 58 -8.84 4.74 -0.19
C HIS A 58 -9.86 4.42 0.92
N MET A 59 -9.67 3.30 1.62
CA MET A 59 -10.54 2.88 2.73
C MET A 59 -10.18 3.55 4.06
N ALA A 60 -9.01 4.17 4.16
CA ALA A 60 -8.63 4.98 5.32
C ALA A 60 -9.44 6.28 5.32
N GLY A 61 -10.75 6.13 5.48
CA GLY A 61 -11.72 7.21 5.30
C GLY A 61 -12.14 7.84 6.62
N GLY A 62 -12.41 9.10 6.55
CA GLY A 62 -13.12 9.94 7.49
C GLY A 62 -13.45 11.23 6.75
N GLN A 63 -14.50 11.93 7.13
CA GLN A 63 -14.78 13.25 6.54
C GLN A 63 -13.76 14.26 7.05
N GLY A 64 -13.07 14.94 6.13
CA GLY A 64 -12.09 15.98 6.46
C GLY A 64 -10.70 15.44 6.84
N GLY A 65 -9.74 16.35 7.03
CA GLY A 65 -8.36 16.05 7.39
C GLY A 65 -7.44 15.80 6.20
N SER A 66 -6.13 15.87 6.46
CA SER A 66 -5.09 15.57 5.47
C SER A 66 -5.05 14.06 5.17
N PRO A 67 -4.49 13.67 4.02
CA PRO A 67 -4.22 12.26 3.70
C PRO A 67 -3.50 11.53 4.85
N ALA A 68 -2.42 12.10 5.35
CA ALA A 68 -1.67 11.57 6.48
C ALA A 68 -2.54 11.37 7.72
N GLY A 69 -3.35 12.37 8.07
CA GLY A 69 -4.26 12.30 9.22
C GLY A 69 -5.26 11.16 9.10
N LYS A 70 -5.83 10.95 7.92
CA LYS A 70 -6.77 9.85 7.66
C LYS A 70 -6.12 8.48 7.82
N ILE A 71 -4.98 8.27 7.17
CA ILE A 71 -4.23 7.01 7.24
C ILE A 71 -3.79 6.72 8.68
N MET A 72 -3.22 7.70 9.35
CA MET A 72 -2.74 7.53 10.73
C MET A 72 -3.89 7.24 11.71
N ASN A 73 -5.04 7.89 11.56
CA ASN A 73 -6.21 7.61 12.40
C ASN A 73 -6.78 6.21 12.15
N TRP A 74 -6.84 5.80 10.88
CA TRP A 74 -7.22 4.43 10.53
C TRP A 74 -6.27 3.41 11.17
N TRP A 75 -4.95 3.61 11.04
CA TRP A 75 -3.95 2.69 11.60
C TRP A 75 -3.99 2.61 13.12
N LYS A 76 -4.15 3.75 13.80
CA LYS A 76 -4.39 3.79 15.25
C LYS A 76 -5.63 3.00 15.65
N GLY A 77 -6.70 3.08 14.86
CA GLY A 77 -7.90 2.28 15.07
C GLY A 77 -7.65 0.77 14.94
N GLN A 78 -6.82 0.35 13.96
CA GLN A 78 -6.41 -1.05 13.81
C GLN A 78 -5.62 -1.54 15.03
N MET A 79 -4.68 -0.72 15.53
CA MET A 79 -3.92 -1.03 16.76
C MET A 79 -4.84 -1.16 17.98
N ALA A 80 -5.75 -0.22 18.16
CA ALA A 80 -6.67 -0.23 19.30
C ALA A 80 -7.65 -1.42 19.26
N GLY A 81 -8.01 -1.88 18.05
CA GLY A 81 -8.87 -3.03 17.85
C GLY A 81 -8.16 -4.39 17.87
N ASN A 82 -6.84 -4.43 18.06
CA ASN A 82 -6.01 -5.64 17.91
C ASN A 82 -6.25 -6.37 16.57
N LEU A 83 -6.33 -5.58 15.50
CA LEU A 83 -6.50 -6.09 14.14
C LEU A 83 -5.15 -6.24 13.45
N GLU A 84 -5.04 -7.16 12.49
CA GLU A 84 -3.78 -7.50 11.82
C GLU A 84 -2.97 -6.30 11.30
N PRO A 85 -3.56 -5.27 10.65
CA PRO A 85 -2.80 -4.09 10.25
C PRO A 85 -2.19 -3.33 11.43
N GLY A 86 -2.77 -3.47 12.63
CA GLY A 86 -2.28 -2.85 13.86
C GLY A 86 -0.98 -3.44 14.37
N ASP A 87 -0.64 -4.68 14.02
CA ASP A 87 0.59 -5.35 14.44
C ASP A 87 1.80 -4.94 13.59
N ALA A 88 1.56 -4.34 12.42
CA ALA A 88 2.64 -3.95 11.53
C ALA A 88 3.54 -2.86 12.14
N SER A 89 4.85 -3.00 11.97
CA SER A 89 5.84 -1.97 12.30
C SER A 89 6.05 -0.96 11.17
N ILE A 90 5.67 -1.36 9.94
CA ILE A 90 5.76 -0.54 8.73
C ILE A 90 4.39 -0.55 8.06
N LEU A 91 3.84 0.61 7.74
CA LEU A 91 2.65 0.77 6.93
C LEU A 91 3.01 1.44 5.60
N ILE A 92 2.66 0.81 4.49
CA ILE A 92 2.87 1.34 3.13
C ILE A 92 1.49 1.61 2.54
N SER A 93 1.26 2.83 2.07
CA SER A 93 -0.01 3.22 1.48
C SER A 93 0.17 3.90 0.11
N GLY A 94 -0.83 3.79 -0.75
CA GLY A 94 -0.95 4.49 -2.02
C GLY A 94 -2.09 5.52 -2.01
N HIS A 95 -2.78 5.69 -3.14
CA HIS A 95 -3.98 6.47 -3.36
C HIS A 95 -3.80 7.98 -3.51
N TYR A 96 -2.99 8.61 -2.69
CA TYR A 96 -2.90 10.07 -2.64
C TYR A 96 -1.86 10.67 -3.58
N HIS A 97 -1.14 9.82 -4.34
CA HIS A 97 -0.25 10.19 -5.43
C HIS A 97 0.90 11.15 -5.05
N HIS A 98 1.31 11.18 -3.79
CA HIS A 98 2.48 11.95 -3.36
C HIS A 98 3.29 11.17 -2.33
N PHE A 99 4.56 11.48 -2.23
CA PHE A 99 5.40 10.91 -1.19
C PHE A 99 5.20 11.65 0.13
N GLU A 100 4.97 10.89 1.18
CA GLU A 100 4.99 11.39 2.56
C GLU A 100 5.49 10.27 3.47
N SER A 101 6.16 10.60 4.57
CA SER A 101 6.57 9.62 5.56
C SER A 101 6.48 10.18 6.98
N ILE A 102 6.09 9.33 7.92
CA ILE A 102 6.08 9.62 9.35
C ILE A 102 6.73 8.45 10.09
N TYR A 103 7.70 8.76 10.93
CA TYR A 103 8.35 7.78 11.80
C TYR A 103 8.19 8.17 13.28
N GLN A 104 7.51 7.29 14.03
CA GLN A 104 7.34 7.38 15.48
C GLN A 104 7.32 5.96 16.07
N ASN A 105 8.47 5.32 16.28
CA ASN A 105 8.62 3.90 16.59
C ASN A 105 8.08 2.93 15.51
N ARG A 106 7.13 3.38 14.71
CA ARG A 106 6.61 2.68 13.53
C ARG A 106 6.71 3.62 12.34
N LEU A 107 6.99 3.05 11.19
CA LEU A 107 7.11 3.81 9.94
C LEU A 107 5.80 3.76 9.17
N TRP A 108 5.28 4.92 8.79
CA TRP A 108 4.32 5.01 7.70
C TRP A 108 4.96 5.69 6.49
N VAL A 109 4.68 5.13 5.31
CA VAL A 109 5.14 5.68 4.02
C VAL A 109 3.97 5.73 3.06
N GLN A 110 3.77 6.89 2.45
CA GLN A 110 2.87 7.11 1.34
C GLN A 110 3.67 7.04 0.04
N CYS A 111 3.28 6.15 -0.87
CA CYS A 111 3.93 6.03 -2.17
C CYS A 111 3.49 7.13 -3.12
N PRO A 112 4.42 7.72 -3.89
CA PRO A 112 4.07 8.58 -5.01
C PRO A 112 3.37 7.78 -6.11
N SER A 113 2.77 8.47 -7.08
CA SER A 113 2.28 7.86 -8.32
C SER A 113 3.44 7.53 -9.25
N LEU A 114 3.24 6.55 -10.13
CA LEU A 114 4.13 6.31 -11.27
C LEU A 114 3.78 7.23 -12.45
N ASP A 115 2.64 7.90 -12.40
CA ASP A 115 2.10 8.72 -13.46
C ASP A 115 2.00 10.19 -13.04
N MET A 116 2.42 11.09 -13.93
CA MET A 116 2.13 12.53 -13.87
C MET A 116 0.78 12.78 -14.52
N SER A 117 -0.30 12.69 -13.76
CA SER A 117 -1.62 13.01 -14.28
C SER A 117 -1.85 14.53 -14.28
N ASP A 118 -1.74 15.15 -15.46
CA ASP A 118 -2.06 16.56 -15.65
C ASP A 118 -3.51 16.85 -15.25
N ASP A 119 -4.44 15.92 -15.53
CA ASP A 119 -5.84 16.02 -15.14
C ASP A 119 -6.04 16.02 -13.60
N PHE A 120 -5.26 15.22 -12.88
CA PHE A 120 -5.31 15.21 -11.42
C PHE A 120 -4.80 16.54 -10.86
N THR A 121 -3.66 17.02 -11.35
CA THR A 121 -3.06 18.29 -10.95
C THR A 121 -3.99 19.47 -11.28
N ALA A 122 -4.56 19.48 -12.48
CA ALA A 122 -5.48 20.55 -12.89
C ALA A 122 -6.74 20.62 -12.01
N ARG A 123 -7.27 19.47 -11.57
CA ARG A 123 -8.48 19.42 -10.73
C ARG A 123 -8.22 19.66 -9.25
N THR A 124 -7.08 19.24 -8.74
CA THR A 124 -6.80 19.26 -7.30
C THR A 124 -5.85 20.37 -6.88
N GLY A 125 -5.08 20.92 -7.81
CA GLY A 125 -3.97 21.82 -7.52
C GLY A 125 -2.79 21.14 -6.82
N LEU A 126 -2.82 19.82 -6.67
CA LEU A 126 -1.78 19.03 -6.02
C LEU A 126 -0.85 18.44 -7.08
N TRP A 127 0.42 18.74 -6.96
CA TRP A 127 1.47 18.16 -7.79
C TRP A 127 2.47 17.39 -6.92
N SER A 128 2.91 16.25 -7.41
CA SER A 128 4.00 15.49 -6.82
C SER A 128 4.82 14.85 -7.92
N GLU A 129 6.13 14.85 -7.75
CA GLU A 129 7.02 14.13 -8.64
C GLU A 129 6.68 12.63 -8.65
N PRO A 130 6.51 12.01 -9.84
CA PRO A 130 6.28 10.58 -9.94
C PRO A 130 7.53 9.81 -9.53
N GLY A 131 7.37 8.58 -9.08
CA GLY A 131 8.53 7.77 -8.71
C GLY A 131 8.17 6.42 -8.11
N VAL A 132 9.19 5.61 -7.96
CA VAL A 132 9.11 4.31 -7.30
C VAL A 132 9.71 4.41 -5.91
N LEU A 133 8.90 4.10 -4.89
CA LEU A 133 9.42 3.97 -3.55
C LEU A 133 10.21 2.67 -3.41
N THR A 134 11.43 2.77 -2.91
CA THR A 134 12.26 1.63 -2.54
C THR A 134 12.75 1.75 -1.11
N MET A 135 12.86 0.61 -0.42
CA MET A 135 13.48 0.50 0.89
C MET A 135 14.12 -0.86 1.07
N THR A 136 15.06 -0.95 1.99
CA THR A 136 15.60 -2.21 2.48
C THR A 136 15.00 -2.53 3.83
N ILE A 137 14.54 -3.78 4.02
CA ILE A 137 14.12 -4.29 5.34
C ILE A 137 15.09 -5.41 5.71
N ASN A 138 15.71 -5.29 6.86
CA ASN A 138 16.67 -6.26 7.40
C ASN A 138 16.34 -6.58 8.86
N LYS A 139 17.15 -7.42 9.53
CA LYS A 139 16.92 -7.82 10.92
C LYS A 139 16.93 -6.67 11.95
N ASP A 140 17.54 -5.54 11.61
CA ASP A 140 17.69 -4.38 12.50
C ASP A 140 16.60 -3.30 12.24
N GLY A 141 15.74 -3.52 11.23
CA GLY A 141 14.67 -2.61 10.85
C GLY A 141 14.66 -2.30 9.35
N TRP A 142 14.38 -1.06 9.01
CA TRP A 142 14.34 -0.56 7.63
C TRP A 142 15.44 0.46 7.39
N ASP A 143 15.89 0.54 6.13
CA ASP A 143 16.98 1.40 5.68
C ASP A 143 16.81 1.77 4.20
N ASN A 144 17.63 2.71 3.70
CA ASN A 144 17.70 3.08 2.28
C ASN A 144 16.35 3.44 1.65
N LEU A 145 15.49 4.14 2.38
CA LEU A 145 14.25 4.68 1.83
C LEU A 145 14.57 5.72 0.74
N LYS A 146 14.12 5.47 -0.49
CA LYS A 146 14.40 6.33 -1.65
C LYS A 146 13.21 6.39 -2.58
N ILE A 147 13.10 7.50 -3.29
CA ILE A 147 12.28 7.65 -4.49
C ILE A 147 13.23 7.61 -5.69
N LEU A 148 12.91 6.74 -6.65
CA LEU A 148 13.66 6.56 -7.91
C LEU A 148 12.84 7.08 -9.07
#